data_03d69f541c71b0ec012112a03ec99f6a
#
_entry.id   03d69f541c71b0ec012112a03ec99f6a
#
_cell.length_a   1.000
_cell.length_b   1.000
_cell.length_c   1.000
_cell.angle_alpha   90.00
_cell.angle_beta   90.00
_cell.angle_gamma   90.00
#
_symmetry.space_group_name_H-M   'P 1'
#
loop_
_entity.id
_entity.type
_entity.pdbx_description
1 polymer ?
#
loop_
_entity_poly.entity_id
_entity_poly.type
_entity_poly.pdbx_seq_one_letter_code
_entity_poly.pdbx_strand_id
1 'polypeptide(L)'
;WLYLPELRRVKRISSTGKTGSFMGSEFTYEDIGGNTLDKFKYTKLADEQYKGKACSVLEKTPNYANSGYTKIKVWISIDNNLVLRQDFFDRKNSLLKVMTFDGHQKYGTTWRSGKIAVENLQTKKKSVIDFTNRKMRSGLSADLFTERNLQRLQ
;
A
#
# COMPACT_ATOMS: atom_id res chain seq x y z
N TRP A 1 -10.28 6.05 -9.40
CA TRP A 1 -11.72 5.72 -9.60
C TRP A 1 -12.02 4.31 -9.12
N LEU A 2 -13.25 4.09 -8.64
CA LEU A 2 -13.77 2.79 -8.25
C LEU A 2 -15.04 2.52 -9.07
N TYR A 3 -15.09 1.40 -9.76
CA TYR A 3 -16.31 0.93 -10.38
C TYR A 3 -17.15 0.15 -9.36
N LEU A 4 -18.45 0.46 -9.31
CA LEU A 4 -19.45 -0.19 -8.46
C LEU A 4 -20.39 -1.01 -9.36
N PRO A 5 -20.21 -2.34 -9.47
CA PRO A 5 -20.95 -3.18 -10.41
C PRO A 5 -22.47 -3.12 -10.22
N GLU A 6 -22.93 -3.20 -8.97
CA GLU A 6 -24.37 -3.17 -8.63
C GLU A 6 -25.07 -1.88 -9.08
N LEU A 7 -24.31 -0.76 -9.06
CA LEU A 7 -24.82 0.55 -9.47
C LEU A 7 -24.46 0.91 -10.91
N ARG A 8 -23.67 0.09 -11.58
CA ARG A 8 -23.06 0.35 -12.91
C ARG A 8 -22.45 1.75 -13.02
N ARG A 9 -21.79 2.21 -11.96
CA ARG A 9 -21.26 3.57 -11.85
C ARG A 9 -19.82 3.59 -11.44
N VAL A 10 -19.07 4.54 -12.00
CA VAL A 10 -17.73 4.87 -11.54
C VAL A 10 -17.83 5.96 -10.48
N LYS A 11 -17.17 5.75 -9.36
CA LYS A 11 -17.03 6.73 -8.27
C LYS A 11 -15.58 7.21 -8.19
N ARG A 12 -15.39 8.52 -8.23
CA ARG A 12 -14.08 9.11 -7.94
C ARG A 12 -13.83 9.11 -6.44
N ILE A 13 -12.67 8.62 -6.01
CA ILE A 13 -12.24 8.70 -4.62
C ILE A 13 -11.65 10.08 -4.37
N SER A 14 -12.32 10.89 -3.55
CA SER A 14 -11.82 12.22 -3.17
C SER A 14 -10.56 12.12 -2.30
N SER A 15 -9.83 13.22 -2.14
CA SER A 15 -8.66 13.27 -1.25
C SER A 15 -9.02 12.92 0.20
N THR A 16 -10.18 13.40 0.68
CA THR A 16 -10.72 13.09 2.02
C THR A 16 -11.22 11.66 2.13
N GLY A 17 -11.69 11.06 1.03
CA GLY A 17 -12.16 9.67 0.98
C GLY A 17 -11.06 8.62 0.97
N LYS A 18 -9.79 9.01 0.80
CA LYS A 18 -8.65 8.07 0.74
C LYS A 18 -8.41 7.32 2.05
N THR A 19 -8.81 7.88 3.18
CA THR A 19 -8.70 7.23 4.50
C THR A 19 -9.78 6.17 4.73
N GLY A 20 -10.77 6.08 3.86
CA GLY A 20 -11.82 5.07 3.92
C GLY A 20 -11.30 3.66 3.61
N SER A 21 -12.00 2.68 4.15
CA SER A 21 -11.72 1.26 3.93
C SER A 21 -11.86 0.88 2.45
N PHE A 22 -10.90 0.14 1.92
CA PHE A 22 -10.98 -0.45 0.58
C PHE A 22 -11.81 -1.73 0.65
N MET A 23 -12.99 -1.72 0.03
CA MET A 23 -13.89 -2.88 -0.09
C MET A 23 -14.20 -3.57 1.25
N GLY A 24 -14.34 -2.81 2.34
CA GLY A 24 -14.61 -3.36 3.67
C GLY A 24 -13.43 -4.05 4.36
N SER A 25 -12.24 -3.99 3.77
CA SER A 25 -11.02 -4.56 4.33
C SER A 25 -10.30 -3.58 5.28
N GLU A 26 -9.24 -4.04 5.94
CA GLU A 26 -8.34 -3.19 6.75
C GLU A 26 -7.34 -2.38 5.91
N PHE A 27 -7.30 -2.58 4.60
CA PHE A 27 -6.64 -1.67 3.68
C PHE A 27 -7.46 -0.41 3.48
N THR A 28 -6.80 0.74 3.34
CA THR A 28 -7.45 1.99 2.94
C THR A 28 -7.13 2.30 1.47
N TYR A 29 -7.92 3.19 0.85
CA TYR A 29 -7.57 3.70 -0.48
C TYR A 29 -6.23 4.44 -0.48
N GLU A 30 -5.80 5.00 0.67
CA GLU A 30 -4.50 5.61 0.84
C GLU A 30 -3.36 4.60 0.73
N ASP A 31 -3.54 3.38 1.28
CA ASP A 31 -2.56 2.30 1.20
C ASP A 31 -2.35 1.80 -0.22
N ILE A 32 -3.43 1.71 -1.00
CA ILE A 32 -3.44 1.12 -2.34
C ILE A 32 -3.18 2.15 -3.43
N GLY A 33 -3.51 3.42 -3.19
CA GLY A 33 -3.55 4.51 -4.16
C GLY A 33 -2.22 4.97 -4.77
N GLY A 34 -1.15 4.24 -4.54
CA GLY A 34 0.19 4.56 -5.03
C GLY A 34 0.85 5.70 -4.25
N ASN A 35 2.10 5.49 -3.90
CA ASN A 35 2.92 6.46 -3.18
C ASN A 35 4.02 6.96 -4.11
N THR A 36 4.05 8.26 -4.38
CA THR A 36 5.19 8.93 -5.00
C THR A 36 6.10 9.48 -3.91
N LEU A 37 7.40 9.54 -4.16
CA LEU A 37 8.39 9.92 -3.16
C LEU A 37 8.17 11.33 -2.62
N ASP A 38 7.71 12.24 -3.45
CA ASP A 38 7.43 13.65 -3.15
C ASP A 38 6.31 13.86 -2.12
N LYS A 39 5.47 12.85 -1.89
CA LYS A 39 4.37 12.93 -0.91
C LYS A 39 4.79 12.73 0.54
N PHE A 40 6.05 12.42 0.78
CA PHE A 40 6.51 12.14 2.14
C PHE A 40 7.83 12.84 2.42
N LYS A 41 8.02 13.20 3.68
CA LYS A 41 9.34 13.47 4.26
C LYS A 41 9.88 12.16 4.83
N TYR A 42 11.17 11.94 4.67
CA TYR A 42 11.82 10.70 5.09
C TYR A 42 12.90 10.99 6.12
N THR A 43 12.91 10.20 7.18
CA THR A 43 13.96 10.21 8.22
C THR A 43 14.54 8.81 8.32
N LYS A 44 15.87 8.68 8.17
CA LYS A 44 16.56 7.42 8.42
C LYS A 44 16.62 7.18 9.92
N LEU A 45 16.20 6.00 10.35
CA LEU A 45 16.33 5.50 11.71
C LEU A 45 17.49 4.50 11.81
N ALA A 46 17.79 4.04 13.03
CA ALA A 46 18.76 2.97 13.23
C ALA A 46 18.30 1.68 12.50
N ASP A 47 19.28 0.94 11.97
CA ASP A 47 19.01 -0.34 11.33
C ASP A 47 18.52 -1.36 12.35
N GLU A 48 17.62 -2.22 11.94
CA GLU A 48 17.00 -3.25 12.81
C GLU A 48 17.00 -4.61 12.12
N GLN A 49 16.88 -5.66 12.92
CA GLN A 49 16.62 -7.01 12.42
C GLN A 49 15.11 -7.26 12.33
N TYR A 50 14.65 -7.78 11.20
CA TYR A 50 13.28 -8.23 11.04
C TYR A 50 13.21 -9.60 10.37
N LYS A 51 12.62 -10.59 11.05
CA LYS A 51 12.56 -12.00 10.58
C LYS A 51 13.94 -12.54 10.15
N GLY A 52 15.00 -12.23 10.92
CA GLY A 52 16.37 -12.68 10.63
C GLY A 52 17.06 -11.96 9.47
N LYS A 53 16.49 -10.86 8.95
CA LYS A 53 17.08 -10.05 7.89
C LYS A 53 17.48 -8.66 8.41
N ALA A 54 18.69 -8.22 8.07
CA ALA A 54 19.10 -6.85 8.33
C ALA A 54 18.28 -5.87 7.51
N CYS A 55 17.70 -4.88 8.15
CA CYS A 55 16.81 -3.91 7.54
C CYS A 55 17.29 -2.48 7.78
N SER A 56 17.29 -1.71 6.72
CA SER A 56 17.30 -0.25 6.80
C SER A 56 15.90 0.22 7.22
N VAL A 57 15.83 1.03 8.27
CA VAL A 57 14.55 1.51 8.80
C VAL A 57 14.38 2.98 8.48
N LEU A 58 13.22 3.31 7.88
CA LEU A 58 12.83 4.68 7.56
C LEU A 58 11.53 5.02 8.26
N GLU A 59 11.44 6.25 8.76
CA GLU A 59 10.17 6.88 9.08
C GLU A 59 9.78 7.80 7.92
N LYS A 60 8.57 7.65 7.39
CA LYS A 60 8.01 8.54 6.39
C LYS A 60 6.80 9.28 6.95
N THR A 61 6.82 10.59 6.85
CA THR A 61 5.75 11.49 7.32
C THR A 61 5.03 12.08 6.11
N PRO A 62 3.71 11.91 5.97
CA PRO A 62 2.96 12.53 4.89
C PRO A 62 3.11 14.05 4.89
N ASN A 63 3.36 14.65 3.72
CA ASN A 63 3.43 16.10 3.51
C ASN A 63 2.22 16.65 2.74
N TYR A 64 1.12 15.89 2.70
CA TYR A 64 -0.14 16.26 2.07
C TYR A 64 -1.29 16.27 3.08
N ALA A 65 -2.31 17.08 2.79
CA ALA A 65 -3.49 17.19 3.62
C ALA A 65 -4.33 15.90 3.60
N ASN A 66 -5.06 15.67 4.70
CA ASN A 66 -6.04 14.59 4.85
C ASN A 66 -5.45 13.16 4.81
N SER A 67 -4.16 12.97 5.13
CA SER A 67 -3.65 11.64 5.43
C SER A 67 -4.34 11.05 6.66
N GLY A 68 -4.59 9.75 6.64
CA GLY A 68 -5.04 8.99 7.82
C GLY A 68 -3.92 8.76 8.85
N TYR A 69 -2.68 9.05 8.47
CA TYR A 69 -1.50 8.72 9.25
C TYR A 69 -0.69 9.95 9.61
N THR A 70 -0.11 9.93 10.80
CA THR A 70 0.91 10.92 11.21
C THR A 70 2.27 10.52 10.68
N LYS A 71 2.57 9.22 10.68
CA LYS A 71 3.82 8.65 10.19
C LYS A 71 3.66 7.17 9.86
N ILE A 72 4.62 6.64 9.10
CA ILE A 72 4.71 5.24 8.74
C ILE A 72 6.17 4.81 8.90
N LYS A 73 6.45 3.82 9.75
CA LYS A 73 7.78 3.23 9.90
C LYS A 73 7.91 2.07 8.92
N VAL A 74 9.01 2.00 8.17
CA VAL A 74 9.20 1.07 7.06
C VAL A 74 10.50 0.30 7.25
N TRP A 75 10.45 -1.03 7.20
CA TRP A 75 11.61 -1.92 7.19
C TRP A 75 11.91 -2.37 5.78
N ILE A 76 13.10 -2.08 5.32
CA ILE A 76 13.59 -2.38 3.96
C ILE A 76 14.80 -3.29 4.11
N SER A 77 14.74 -4.49 3.57
CA SER A 77 15.88 -5.42 3.56
C SER A 77 17.09 -4.78 2.88
N ILE A 78 18.26 -4.81 3.53
CA ILE A 78 19.50 -4.24 3.00
C ILE A 78 19.98 -5.03 1.78
N ASP A 79 19.79 -6.35 1.75
CA ASP A 79 20.32 -7.23 0.70
C ASP A 79 19.69 -7.00 -0.67
N ASN A 80 18.40 -6.64 -0.70
CA ASN A 80 17.62 -6.65 -1.95
C ASN A 80 16.63 -5.49 -2.08
N ASN A 81 16.68 -4.52 -1.17
CA ASN A 81 15.83 -3.32 -1.14
C ASN A 81 14.31 -3.63 -1.15
N LEU A 82 13.91 -4.77 -0.59
CA LEU A 82 12.50 -5.14 -0.49
C LEU A 82 11.89 -4.61 0.80
N VAL A 83 10.73 -3.98 0.69
CA VAL A 83 9.92 -3.66 1.86
C VAL A 83 9.39 -4.95 2.46
N LEU A 84 9.64 -5.17 3.75
CA LEU A 84 9.20 -6.34 4.50
C LEU A 84 8.06 -6.04 5.46
N ARG A 85 8.05 -4.81 6.03
CA ARG A 85 7.05 -4.39 7.03
C ARG A 85 6.83 -2.88 6.96
N GLN A 86 5.60 -2.48 7.27
CA GLN A 86 5.23 -1.08 7.52
C GLN A 86 4.32 -1.01 8.76
N ASP A 87 4.65 -0.10 9.67
CA ASP A 87 3.84 0.22 10.84
C ASP A 87 3.20 1.59 10.66
N PHE A 88 1.89 1.65 10.73
CA PHE A 88 1.11 2.85 10.48
C PHE A 88 0.61 3.46 11.79
N PHE A 89 0.87 4.74 11.97
CA PHE A 89 0.44 5.48 13.15
C PHE A 89 -0.72 6.42 12.80
N ASP A 90 -1.80 6.35 13.57
CA ASP A 90 -3.00 7.15 13.37
C ASP A 90 -2.79 8.64 13.70
N ARG A 91 -3.85 9.44 13.57
CA ARG A 91 -3.80 10.89 13.86
C ARG A 91 -3.52 11.23 15.32
N LYS A 92 -3.67 10.28 16.23
CA LYS A 92 -3.29 10.40 17.65
C LYS A 92 -1.87 9.92 17.91
N ASN A 93 -1.11 9.60 16.85
CA ASN A 93 0.23 9.03 16.91
C ASN A 93 0.28 7.67 17.64
N SER A 94 -0.82 6.94 17.66
CA SER A 94 -0.91 5.58 18.18
C SER A 94 -0.73 4.56 17.06
N LEU A 95 -0.08 3.43 17.35
CA LEU A 95 0.08 2.36 16.37
C LEU A 95 -1.29 1.79 16.01
N LEU A 96 -1.69 2.01 14.76
CA LEU A 96 -2.99 1.61 14.23
C LEU A 96 -2.94 0.21 13.66
N LYS A 97 -2.03 -0.01 12.73
CA LYS A 97 -1.94 -1.27 11.98
C LYS A 97 -0.53 -1.58 11.52
N VAL A 98 -0.28 -2.85 11.29
CA VAL A 98 0.96 -3.39 10.73
C VAL A 98 0.66 -4.05 9.39
N MET A 99 1.46 -3.73 8.39
CA MET A 99 1.40 -4.35 7.06
C MET A 99 2.68 -5.13 6.81
N THR A 100 2.56 -6.37 6.35
CA THR A 100 3.69 -7.24 6.03
C THR A 100 3.66 -7.64 4.56
N PHE A 101 4.85 -7.85 4.01
CA PHE A 101 5.06 -8.15 2.60
C PHE A 101 5.86 -9.45 2.51
N ASP A 102 5.23 -10.50 2.01
CA ASP A 102 5.79 -11.85 1.95
C ASP A 102 5.69 -12.43 0.52
N GLY A 103 6.29 -13.60 0.31
CA GLY A 103 6.20 -14.31 -0.96
C GLY A 103 6.79 -13.54 -2.14
N HIS A 104 7.90 -12.83 -1.91
CA HIS A 104 8.55 -12.03 -2.96
C HIS A 104 9.02 -12.90 -4.12
N GLN A 105 8.64 -12.52 -5.34
CA GLN A 105 9.01 -13.19 -6.58
C GLN A 105 9.67 -12.21 -7.54
N LYS A 106 10.64 -12.70 -8.30
CA LYS A 106 11.37 -11.93 -9.30
C LYS A 106 10.71 -12.08 -10.66
N TYR A 107 10.42 -10.96 -11.30
CA TYR A 107 9.88 -10.86 -12.65
C TYR A 107 10.86 -10.04 -13.51
N GLY A 108 11.73 -10.72 -14.27
CA GLY A 108 12.85 -10.06 -14.93
C GLY A 108 13.78 -9.41 -13.91
N THR A 109 13.95 -8.10 -13.97
CA THR A 109 14.76 -7.31 -13.02
C THR A 109 13.98 -6.80 -11.80
N THR A 110 12.65 -6.98 -11.79
CA THR A 110 11.77 -6.36 -10.77
C THR A 110 11.26 -7.39 -9.78
N TRP A 111 11.36 -7.08 -8.49
CA TRP A 111 10.75 -7.87 -7.43
C TRP A 111 9.35 -7.38 -7.09
N ARG A 112 8.45 -8.30 -6.74
CA ARG A 112 7.10 -8.00 -6.25
C ARG A 112 6.72 -8.96 -5.13
N SER A 113 6.01 -8.46 -4.12
CA SER A 113 5.41 -9.29 -3.07
C SER A 113 4.31 -10.16 -3.67
N GLY A 114 4.29 -11.44 -3.34
CA GLY A 114 3.19 -12.35 -3.68
C GLY A 114 2.01 -12.20 -2.71
N LYS A 115 2.29 -11.72 -1.49
CA LYS A 115 1.30 -11.58 -0.42
C LYS A 115 1.51 -10.28 0.34
N ILE A 116 0.43 -9.56 0.60
CA ILE A 116 0.40 -8.40 1.49
C ILE A 116 -0.67 -8.66 2.55
N ALA A 117 -0.27 -8.69 3.82
CA ALA A 117 -1.18 -8.84 4.93
C ALA A 117 -1.20 -7.56 5.78
N VAL A 118 -2.37 -7.17 6.25
CA VAL A 118 -2.54 -6.07 7.18
C VAL A 118 -3.27 -6.57 8.44
N GLU A 119 -2.78 -6.18 9.59
CA GLU A 119 -3.42 -6.40 10.89
C GLU A 119 -3.66 -5.05 11.56
N ASN A 120 -4.91 -4.73 11.80
CA ASN A 120 -5.31 -3.57 12.58
C ASN A 120 -5.26 -3.95 14.07
N LEU A 121 -4.32 -3.33 14.79
CA LEU A 121 -4.06 -3.66 16.21
C LEU A 121 -5.10 -3.09 17.16
N GLN A 122 -5.85 -2.07 16.73
CA GLN A 122 -6.91 -1.45 17.54
C GLN A 122 -8.22 -2.25 17.42
N THR A 123 -8.58 -2.72 16.22
CA THR A 123 -9.81 -3.49 15.97
C THR A 123 -9.60 -5.00 16.01
N LYS A 124 -8.34 -5.48 16.03
CA LYS A 124 -7.94 -6.90 15.95
C LYS A 124 -8.39 -7.62 14.67
N LYS A 125 -8.70 -6.85 13.63
CA LYS A 125 -9.09 -7.37 12.32
C LYS A 125 -7.89 -7.53 11.40
N LYS A 126 -7.98 -8.50 10.49
CA LYS A 126 -6.92 -8.80 9.51
C LYS A 126 -7.50 -8.86 8.11
N SER A 127 -6.69 -8.45 7.14
CA SER A 127 -7.01 -8.62 5.71
C SER A 127 -5.74 -9.02 4.97
N VAL A 128 -5.92 -9.80 3.91
CA VAL A 128 -4.82 -10.30 3.09
C VAL A 128 -5.14 -10.09 1.62
N ILE A 129 -4.15 -9.68 0.84
CA ILE A 129 -4.17 -9.70 -0.61
C ILE A 129 -3.13 -10.71 -1.07
N ASP A 130 -3.58 -11.77 -1.74
CA ASP A 130 -2.74 -12.74 -2.43
C ASP A 130 -2.74 -12.43 -3.93
N PHE A 131 -1.54 -12.31 -4.50
CA PHE A 131 -1.35 -12.04 -5.93
C PHE A 131 -1.05 -13.33 -6.67
N THR A 132 -2.03 -13.84 -7.39
CA THR A 132 -1.90 -15.04 -8.22
C THR A 132 -1.83 -14.69 -9.71
N ASN A 133 -1.21 -15.55 -10.52
CA ASN A 133 -1.17 -15.42 -11.98
C ASN A 133 -0.70 -14.05 -12.50
N ARG A 134 0.22 -13.39 -11.77
CA ARG A 134 0.75 -12.08 -12.14
C ARG A 134 1.56 -12.19 -13.44
N LYS A 135 1.19 -11.38 -14.42
CA LYS A 135 1.94 -11.20 -15.68
C LYS A 135 2.47 -9.78 -15.75
N MET A 136 3.78 -9.63 -15.92
CA MET A 136 4.41 -8.34 -16.14
C MET A 136 4.32 -8.02 -17.63
N ARG A 137 3.65 -6.93 -17.98
CA ARG A 137 3.50 -6.45 -19.35
C ARG A 137 4.03 -5.03 -19.48
N SER A 138 4.70 -4.73 -20.59
CA SER A 138 5.07 -3.39 -21.02
C SER A 138 4.17 -2.99 -22.20
N GLY A 139 4.12 -1.69 -22.50
CA GLY A 139 3.37 -1.19 -23.66
C GLY A 139 1.85 -1.19 -23.49
N LEU A 140 1.35 -1.19 -22.27
CA LEU A 140 -0.08 -0.98 -22.01
C LEU A 140 -0.45 0.47 -22.36
N SER A 141 -1.52 0.65 -23.17
CA SER A 141 -2.02 1.99 -23.48
C SER A 141 -2.52 2.69 -22.21
N ALA A 142 -2.25 4.00 -22.10
CA ALA A 142 -2.79 4.82 -21.01
C ALA A 142 -4.33 4.86 -21.00
N ASP A 143 -4.96 4.64 -22.15
CA ASP A 143 -6.43 4.58 -22.29
C ASP A 143 -7.06 3.46 -21.44
N LEU A 144 -6.30 2.39 -21.16
CA LEU A 144 -6.76 1.32 -20.29
C LEU A 144 -7.04 1.79 -18.84
N PHE A 145 -6.44 2.91 -18.45
CA PHE A 145 -6.55 3.45 -17.09
C PHE A 145 -7.48 4.67 -17.00
N THR A 146 -8.37 4.84 -18.00
CA THR A 146 -9.36 5.91 -18.01
C THR A 146 -10.67 5.49 -17.34
N GLU A 147 -11.43 6.47 -16.82
CA GLU A 147 -12.77 6.26 -16.28
C GLU A 147 -13.69 5.57 -17.30
N ARG A 148 -13.65 6.03 -18.56
CA ARG A 148 -14.44 5.45 -19.66
C ARG A 148 -14.14 3.97 -19.85
N ASN A 149 -12.88 3.59 -19.79
CA ASN A 149 -12.48 2.20 -20.02
C ASN A 149 -12.84 1.31 -18.80
N LEU A 150 -12.76 1.87 -17.58
CA LEU A 150 -13.19 1.18 -16.38
C LEU A 150 -14.69 0.79 -16.42
N GLN A 151 -15.53 1.55 -17.12
CA GLN A 151 -16.94 1.21 -17.34
C GLN A 151 -17.14 0.12 -18.41
N ARG A 152 -16.18 -0.06 -19.33
CA ARG A 152 -16.29 -0.99 -20.47
C ARG A 152 -15.72 -2.38 -20.21
N LEU A 153 -14.91 -2.55 -19.17
CA LEU A 153 -14.24 -3.82 -18.82
C LEU A 153 -15.19 -4.82 -18.14
N GLN A 154 -16.42 -4.89 -18.60
CA GLN A 154 -17.44 -5.83 -18.13
C GLN A 154 -17.78 -6.87 -19.18
#